data_d59c55e83e314ec278bd73f352463dac
#
_entry.id   d59c55e83e314ec278bd73f352463dac
#
_cell.length_a   1.000
_cell.length_b   1.000
_cell.length_c   1.000
_cell.angle_alpha   90.00
_cell.angle_beta   90.00
_cell.angle_gamma   90.00
#
_symmetry.space_group_name_H-M   'P 1'
#
loop_
_entity.id
_entity.type
_entity.pdbx_description
1 polymer ?
#
loop_
_entity_poly.entity_id
_entity_poly.type
_entity_poly.pdbx_seq_one_letter_code
_entity_poly.pdbx_strand_id
1 'polypeptide(L)'
;YTAIEDRTRSMHKGHGSDLKAAEHFKAYWDYVTNMDRRYTMPKWWGQPTRVQVWLEKQALQALFEQVTDAEGVDLAVCKGYPSLTFLWEAARTLRGLKEKIEIVYFGDFDPSGMDIERFVGETLQNDFGIEVNVTRISITREQIDEYNIPPAPAKPSDSRTVKFVEEHGVAWQVELDAIEPRTLQGLIRDSIRVHWDEEAGERRDVELARRRTQIRGWLDEAVNPDFEMPESDE
;
A
#
# COMPACT_ATOMS: atom_id res chain seq x y z
N TYR A 1 -14.14 -2.88 7.34
CA TYR A 1 -15.48 -2.57 6.83
C TYR A 1 -15.79 -3.38 5.58
N THR A 2 -14.91 -3.38 4.57
CA THR A 2 -15.10 -4.13 3.31
C THR A 2 -15.18 -5.64 3.49
N ALA A 3 -14.40 -6.22 4.41
CA ALA A 3 -14.44 -7.67 4.66
C ALA A 3 -15.75 -8.14 5.31
N ILE A 4 -16.41 -7.29 6.10
CA ILE A 4 -17.72 -7.60 6.70
C ILE A 4 -18.83 -7.44 5.66
N GLU A 5 -18.76 -6.42 4.82
CA GLU A 5 -19.73 -6.21 3.74
C GLU A 5 -19.67 -7.32 2.68
N ASP A 6 -18.48 -7.78 2.30
CA ASP A 6 -18.33 -8.87 1.34
C ASP A 6 -18.84 -10.23 1.89
N ARG A 7 -18.66 -10.48 3.19
CA ARG A 7 -19.22 -11.67 3.83
C ARG A 7 -20.73 -11.64 3.93
N THR A 8 -21.31 -10.47 4.21
CA THR A 8 -22.77 -10.31 4.17
C THR A 8 -23.32 -10.41 2.76
N ARG A 9 -22.64 -9.88 1.75
CA ARG A 9 -23.02 -10.04 0.33
C ARG A 9 -22.91 -11.48 -0.15
N SER A 10 -21.90 -12.25 0.27
CA SER A 10 -21.79 -13.67 -0.08
C SER A 10 -22.87 -14.52 0.61
N MET A 11 -23.28 -14.16 1.82
CA MET A 11 -24.42 -14.80 2.50
C MET A 11 -25.77 -14.48 1.84
N HIS A 12 -25.91 -13.32 1.20
CA HIS A 12 -27.13 -12.96 0.46
C HIS A 12 -27.21 -13.57 -0.95
N LYS A 13 -26.13 -14.07 -1.52
CA LYS A 13 -26.10 -14.73 -2.84
C LYS A 13 -26.37 -16.23 -2.81
N GLY A 14 -26.26 -16.87 -1.70
CA GLY A 14 -26.60 -18.27 -1.50
C GLY A 14 -27.88 -18.33 -0.72
N HIS A 15 -28.86 -19.05 -1.17
CA HIS A 15 -30.08 -19.48 -0.50
C HIS A 15 -30.03 -19.38 1.05
N GLY A 16 -29.88 -18.16 1.57
CA GLY A 16 -29.73 -17.86 3.00
C GLY A 16 -30.95 -18.21 3.86
N SER A 17 -31.95 -18.79 3.23
CA SER A 17 -33.11 -19.39 3.91
C SER A 17 -32.82 -20.74 4.58
N ASP A 18 -31.68 -21.38 4.23
CA ASP A 18 -31.39 -22.75 4.70
C ASP A 18 -30.40 -22.82 5.86
N LEU A 19 -29.78 -21.69 6.25
CA LEU A 19 -28.97 -21.64 7.46
C LEU A 19 -29.90 -21.51 8.67
N LYS A 20 -29.96 -22.54 9.48
CA LYS A 20 -30.72 -22.55 10.74
C LYS A 20 -30.23 -21.42 11.66
N ALA A 21 -31.14 -20.79 12.40
CA ALA A 21 -30.83 -19.69 13.31
C ALA A 21 -29.68 -20.03 14.29
N ALA A 22 -29.62 -21.28 14.74
CA ALA A 22 -28.54 -21.80 15.59
C ALA A 22 -27.17 -21.76 14.94
N GLU A 23 -27.04 -22.05 13.63
CA GLU A 23 -25.77 -21.99 12.92
C GLU A 23 -25.28 -20.55 12.77
N HIS A 24 -26.20 -19.60 12.48
CA HIS A 24 -25.89 -18.19 12.46
C HIS A 24 -25.41 -17.69 13.82
N PHE A 25 -26.12 -18.05 14.88
CA PHE A 25 -25.75 -17.67 16.24
C PHE A 25 -24.36 -18.24 16.60
N LYS A 26 -24.11 -19.50 16.30
CA LYS A 26 -22.80 -20.13 16.54
C LYS A 26 -21.68 -19.40 15.82
N ALA A 27 -21.87 -19.02 14.56
CA ALA A 27 -20.87 -18.28 13.79
C ALA A 27 -20.55 -16.89 14.41
N TYR A 28 -21.58 -16.18 14.90
CA TYR A 28 -21.40 -14.90 15.60
C TYR A 28 -20.76 -15.10 16.98
N TRP A 29 -21.15 -16.13 17.70
CA TRP A 29 -20.57 -16.47 19.00
C TRP A 29 -19.08 -16.79 18.87
N ASP A 30 -18.70 -17.63 17.89
CA ASP A 30 -17.30 -17.93 17.58
C ASP A 30 -16.52 -16.66 17.15
N TYR A 31 -17.18 -15.75 16.48
CA TYR A 31 -16.57 -14.47 16.11
C TYR A 31 -16.28 -13.62 17.35
N VAL A 32 -17.26 -13.43 18.22
CA VAL A 32 -17.14 -12.63 19.44
C VAL A 32 -16.14 -13.24 20.40
N THR A 33 -16.23 -14.54 20.69
CA THR A 33 -15.34 -15.23 21.64
C THR A 33 -13.89 -15.33 21.21
N ASN A 34 -13.60 -15.06 19.91
CA ASN A 34 -12.25 -15.02 19.36
C ASN A 34 -11.82 -13.62 18.91
N MET A 35 -12.51 -12.55 19.37
CA MET A 35 -12.15 -11.18 19.01
C MET A 35 -10.72 -10.80 19.36
N ASP A 36 -10.20 -11.28 20.49
CA ASP A 36 -8.82 -11.06 20.91
C ASP A 36 -7.80 -11.57 19.87
N ARG A 37 -8.02 -12.76 19.31
CA ARG A 37 -7.15 -13.37 18.29
C ARG A 37 -7.30 -12.67 16.93
N ARG A 38 -8.46 -12.10 16.65
CA ARG A 38 -8.77 -11.40 15.39
C ARG A 38 -8.31 -9.95 15.40
N TYR A 39 -8.14 -9.37 16.59
CA TYR A 39 -7.66 -7.99 16.71
C TYR A 39 -6.26 -7.87 16.12
N THR A 40 -6.06 -6.91 15.25
CA THR A 40 -4.78 -6.60 14.64
C THR A 40 -4.53 -5.10 14.65
N MET A 41 -3.27 -4.72 14.53
CA MET A 41 -2.83 -3.34 14.39
C MET A 41 -2.18 -3.16 13.02
N PRO A 42 -2.23 -1.95 12.43
CA PRO A 42 -1.50 -1.69 11.20
C PRO A 42 -0.04 -2.11 11.33
N LYS A 43 0.53 -2.69 10.26
CA LYS A 43 1.93 -3.15 10.25
C LYS A 43 2.89 -2.02 10.62
N TRP A 44 2.65 -0.81 10.09
CA TRP A 44 3.47 0.39 10.28
C TRP A 44 3.07 1.25 11.49
N TRP A 45 2.30 0.71 12.44
CA TRP A 45 1.94 1.45 13.65
C TRP A 45 3.18 1.76 14.48
N GLY A 46 3.35 3.04 14.82
CA GLY A 46 4.48 3.53 15.63
C GLY A 46 5.83 3.58 14.91
N GLN A 47 5.86 3.32 13.61
CA GLN A 47 7.07 3.54 12.80
C GLN A 47 7.38 5.03 12.69
N PRO A 48 8.67 5.42 12.71
CA PRO A 48 9.08 6.81 12.58
C PRO A 48 8.89 7.37 11.16
N THR A 49 8.75 6.47 10.19
CA THR A 49 8.62 6.81 8.76
C THR A 49 7.28 6.30 8.23
N ARG A 50 6.59 7.14 7.47
CA ARG A 50 5.44 6.77 6.65
C ARG A 50 5.89 6.58 5.20
N VAL A 51 5.86 5.35 4.72
CA VAL A 51 6.22 5.01 3.33
C VAL A 51 4.97 4.96 2.47
N GLN A 52 5.05 5.54 1.27
CA GLN A 52 4.06 5.36 0.21
C GLN A 52 4.76 4.92 -1.08
N VAL A 53 4.16 3.99 -1.79
CA VAL A 53 4.62 3.57 -3.12
C VAL A 53 3.82 4.34 -4.16
N TRP A 54 4.53 5.03 -5.07
CA TRP A 54 3.91 5.79 -6.15
C TRP A 54 4.27 5.17 -7.49
N LEU A 55 3.25 4.86 -8.28
CA LEU A 55 3.38 4.17 -9.55
C LEU A 55 2.83 5.05 -10.68
N GLU A 56 3.63 5.27 -11.72
CA GLU A 56 3.18 5.99 -12.91
C GLU A 56 2.18 5.19 -13.74
N LYS A 57 2.48 3.91 -13.99
CA LYS A 57 1.82 3.07 -15.00
C LYS A 57 0.69 2.22 -14.42
N GLN A 58 -0.55 2.56 -14.72
CA GLN A 58 -1.74 1.83 -14.23
C GLN A 58 -1.73 0.34 -14.60
N ALA A 59 -1.16 -0.03 -15.75
CA ALA A 59 -1.11 -1.43 -16.19
C ALA A 59 -0.38 -2.36 -15.20
N LEU A 60 0.51 -1.84 -14.37
CA LEU A 60 1.26 -2.59 -13.36
C LEU A 60 0.59 -2.59 -11.97
N GLN A 61 -0.55 -1.91 -11.81
CA GLN A 61 -1.21 -1.72 -10.50
C GLN A 61 -1.40 -3.04 -9.75
N ALA A 62 -1.96 -4.07 -10.38
CA ALA A 62 -2.23 -5.36 -9.72
C ALA A 62 -0.95 -6.08 -9.22
N LEU A 63 0.18 -5.90 -9.92
CA LEU A 63 1.47 -6.44 -9.49
C LEU A 63 1.99 -5.69 -8.25
N PHE A 64 1.83 -4.37 -8.22
CA PHE A 64 2.23 -3.53 -7.10
C PHE A 64 1.37 -3.80 -5.86
N GLU A 65 0.04 -3.89 -6.02
CA GLU A 65 -0.91 -4.21 -4.93
C GLU A 65 -0.54 -5.50 -4.20
N GLN A 66 -0.10 -6.54 -4.91
CA GLN A 66 0.33 -7.78 -4.28
C GLN A 66 1.47 -7.58 -3.25
N VAL A 67 2.37 -6.64 -3.50
CA VAL A 67 3.49 -6.36 -2.61
C VAL A 67 3.09 -5.33 -1.55
N THR A 68 2.45 -4.23 -1.95
CA THR A 68 2.08 -3.15 -1.03
C THR A 68 1.06 -3.60 0.02
N ASP A 69 0.08 -4.44 -0.35
CA ASP A 69 -0.87 -5.04 0.59
C ASP A 69 -0.16 -5.95 1.60
N ALA A 70 0.78 -6.80 1.12
CA ALA A 70 1.55 -7.68 2.00
C ALA A 70 2.50 -6.91 2.93
N GLU A 71 3.05 -5.79 2.48
CA GLU A 71 3.90 -4.91 3.29
C GLU A 71 3.09 -3.89 4.11
N GLY A 72 1.80 -3.72 3.85
CA GLY A 72 0.90 -2.83 4.61
C GLY A 72 1.17 -1.35 4.38
N VAL A 73 1.54 -0.97 3.15
CA VAL A 73 1.79 0.42 2.72
C VAL A 73 0.83 0.86 1.63
N ASP A 74 0.59 2.16 1.55
CA ASP A 74 -0.32 2.71 0.56
C ASP A 74 0.31 2.73 -0.84
N LEU A 75 -0.49 2.40 -1.86
CA LEU A 75 -0.14 2.53 -3.27
C LEU A 75 -0.91 3.70 -3.89
N ALA A 76 -0.19 4.65 -4.51
CA ALA A 76 -0.75 5.73 -5.29
C ALA A 76 -0.41 5.53 -6.78
N VAL A 77 -1.44 5.49 -7.63
CA VAL A 77 -1.28 5.27 -9.08
C VAL A 77 -1.57 6.57 -9.82
N CYS A 78 -0.52 7.18 -10.41
CA CYS A 78 -0.59 8.49 -11.06
C CYS A 78 -1.32 8.48 -12.41
N LYS A 79 -1.33 7.34 -13.11
CA LYS A 79 -1.91 7.19 -14.46
C LYS A 79 -1.28 8.14 -15.50
N GLY A 80 0.03 8.24 -15.50
CA GLY A 80 0.81 9.25 -16.21
C GLY A 80 0.99 10.50 -15.35
N TYR A 81 0.98 11.68 -15.96
CA TYR A 81 1.22 12.94 -15.24
C TYR A 81 0.08 13.26 -14.26
N PRO A 82 0.36 13.36 -12.95
CA PRO A 82 -0.67 13.50 -11.94
C PRO A 82 -1.34 14.88 -11.99
N SER A 83 -2.67 14.92 -11.79
CA SER A 83 -3.40 16.17 -11.70
C SER A 83 -3.20 16.86 -10.35
N LEU A 84 -3.37 18.19 -10.30
CA LEU A 84 -3.32 18.93 -9.04
C LEU A 84 -4.37 18.43 -8.02
N THR A 85 -5.54 18.00 -8.50
CA THR A 85 -6.57 17.41 -7.64
C THR A 85 -6.08 16.11 -6.96
N PHE A 86 -5.42 15.24 -7.72
CA PHE A 86 -4.82 14.02 -7.20
C PHE A 86 -3.76 14.34 -6.14
N LEU A 87 -2.85 15.29 -6.42
CA LEU A 87 -1.82 15.71 -5.47
C LEU A 87 -2.40 16.39 -4.23
N TRP A 88 -3.48 17.15 -4.37
CA TRP A 88 -4.19 17.75 -3.23
C TRP A 88 -4.83 16.69 -2.33
N GLU A 89 -5.45 15.66 -2.92
CA GLU A 89 -6.01 14.54 -2.15
C GLU A 89 -4.92 13.77 -1.42
N ALA A 90 -3.79 13.49 -2.07
CA ALA A 90 -2.61 12.90 -1.42
C ALA A 90 -2.12 13.77 -0.26
N ALA A 91 -1.93 15.07 -0.49
CA ALA A 91 -1.51 16.02 0.53
C ALA A 91 -2.48 16.04 1.74
N ARG A 92 -3.79 15.90 1.48
CA ARG A 92 -4.80 15.85 2.55
C ARG A 92 -4.64 14.62 3.45
N THR A 93 -4.25 13.47 2.91
CA THR A 93 -4.00 12.25 3.69
C THR A 93 -2.69 12.32 4.48
N LEU A 94 -1.71 13.06 3.97
CA LEU A 94 -0.40 13.21 4.58
C LEU A 94 -0.35 14.35 5.62
N ARG A 95 -1.31 15.27 5.54
CA ARG A 95 -1.33 16.46 6.42
C ARG A 95 -1.55 16.06 7.88
N GLY A 96 -0.66 16.54 8.75
CA GLY A 96 -0.73 16.32 10.19
C GLY A 96 -0.07 15.03 10.66
N LEU A 97 0.48 14.23 9.75
CA LEU A 97 1.38 13.14 10.11
C LEU A 97 2.63 13.72 10.77
N LYS A 98 3.13 13.04 11.80
CA LYS A 98 4.35 13.42 12.52
C LYS A 98 5.56 12.62 12.04
N GLU A 99 5.30 11.55 11.35
CA GLU A 99 6.27 10.66 10.77
C GLU A 99 6.95 11.36 9.59
N LYS A 100 8.21 11.00 9.34
CA LYS A 100 8.91 11.35 8.11
C LYS A 100 8.19 10.69 6.93
N ILE A 101 7.85 11.44 5.91
CA ILE A 101 7.14 10.93 4.73
C ILE A 101 8.13 10.58 3.64
N GLU A 102 8.15 9.31 3.25
CA GLU A 102 8.97 8.77 2.17
C GLU A 102 8.07 8.28 1.04
N ILE A 103 8.25 8.84 -0.14
CA ILE A 103 7.59 8.41 -1.37
C ILE A 103 8.61 7.66 -2.21
N VAL A 104 8.40 6.36 -2.40
CA VAL A 104 9.19 5.54 -3.31
C VAL A 104 8.50 5.50 -4.67
N TYR A 105 9.12 6.08 -5.68
CA TYR A 105 8.51 6.31 -6.99
C TYR A 105 9.00 5.32 -8.03
N PHE A 106 8.04 4.81 -8.82
CA PHE A 106 8.26 3.89 -9.93
C PHE A 106 7.65 4.46 -11.21
N GLY A 107 8.46 4.78 -12.17
CA GLY A 107 8.04 5.35 -13.46
C GLY A 107 9.01 5.02 -14.58
N ASP A 108 8.59 5.30 -15.80
CA ASP A 108 9.36 5.08 -17.00
C ASP A 108 10.66 5.93 -17.01
N PHE A 109 11.70 5.44 -17.65
CA PHE A 109 12.90 6.22 -17.93
C PHE A 109 12.70 6.94 -19.26
N ASP A 110 11.96 8.02 -19.20
CA ASP A 110 11.66 8.87 -20.35
C ASP A 110 11.52 10.34 -19.90
N PRO A 111 11.44 11.31 -20.84
CA PRO A 111 11.33 12.73 -20.50
C PRO A 111 10.15 13.06 -19.59
N SER A 112 9.03 12.34 -19.72
CA SER A 112 7.82 12.55 -18.92
C SER A 112 7.97 11.97 -17.52
N GLY A 113 8.40 10.71 -17.41
CA GLY A 113 8.54 10.00 -16.15
C GLY A 113 9.55 10.65 -15.20
N MET A 114 10.66 11.17 -15.73
CA MET A 114 11.66 11.90 -14.95
C MET A 114 11.11 13.23 -14.42
N ASP A 115 10.29 13.93 -15.20
CA ASP A 115 9.66 15.18 -14.77
C ASP A 115 8.54 14.96 -13.74
N ILE A 116 7.81 13.85 -13.80
CA ILE A 116 6.74 13.50 -12.83
C ILE A 116 7.30 13.40 -11.41
N GLU A 117 8.44 12.72 -11.23
CA GLU A 117 9.08 12.60 -9.91
C GLU A 117 9.36 13.99 -9.29
N ARG A 118 10.01 14.86 -10.05
CA ARG A 118 10.30 16.24 -9.63
C ARG A 118 9.00 17.00 -9.31
N PHE A 119 8.03 16.95 -10.23
CA PHE A 119 6.76 17.65 -10.09
C PHE A 119 5.96 17.23 -8.85
N VAL A 120 5.93 15.94 -8.55
CA VAL A 120 5.28 15.41 -7.34
C VAL A 120 5.91 16.00 -6.08
N GLY A 121 7.24 15.94 -5.98
CA GLY A 121 7.96 16.46 -4.81
C GLY A 121 7.77 17.95 -4.62
N GLU A 122 7.99 18.73 -5.70
CA GLU A 122 7.87 20.19 -5.66
C GLU A 122 6.44 20.66 -5.36
N THR A 123 5.41 20.02 -5.95
CA THR A 123 4.02 20.41 -5.72
C THR A 123 3.57 20.07 -4.29
N LEU A 124 3.89 18.89 -3.78
CA LEU A 124 3.55 18.52 -2.41
C LEU A 124 4.20 19.48 -1.41
N GLN A 125 5.46 19.84 -1.62
CA GLN A 125 6.20 20.71 -0.72
C GLN A 125 5.81 22.19 -0.87
N ASN A 126 5.82 22.73 -2.08
CA ASN A 126 5.69 24.17 -2.31
C ASN A 126 4.23 24.64 -2.33
N ASP A 127 3.32 23.84 -2.93
CA ASP A 127 1.92 24.25 -3.10
C ASP A 127 1.04 23.77 -1.92
N PHE A 128 1.37 22.61 -1.34
CA PHE A 128 0.56 22.03 -0.27
C PHE A 128 1.22 22.02 1.12
N GLY A 129 2.49 22.41 1.21
CA GLY A 129 3.22 22.52 2.49
C GLY A 129 3.46 21.18 3.18
N ILE A 130 3.58 20.09 2.41
CA ILE A 130 3.86 18.75 2.92
C ILE A 130 5.33 18.45 2.69
N GLU A 131 6.07 18.31 3.79
CA GLU A 131 7.47 17.90 3.73
C GLU A 131 7.55 16.41 3.38
N VAL A 132 8.07 16.10 2.19
CA VAL A 132 8.21 14.74 1.67
C VAL A 132 9.60 14.54 1.10
N ASN A 133 10.11 13.32 1.21
CA ASN A 133 11.24 12.86 0.40
C ASN A 133 10.70 11.97 -0.73
N VAL A 134 11.02 12.28 -1.97
CA VAL A 134 10.65 11.47 -3.14
C VAL A 134 11.91 10.84 -3.69
N THR A 135 11.92 9.51 -3.76
CA THR A 135 13.06 8.74 -4.26
C THR A 135 12.63 7.84 -5.40
N ARG A 136 13.22 8.02 -6.56
CA ARG A 136 13.06 7.09 -7.69
C ARG A 136 13.73 5.77 -7.37
N ILE A 137 12.94 4.69 -7.41
CA ILE A 137 13.45 3.32 -7.23
C ILE A 137 13.65 2.66 -8.58
N SER A 138 12.77 2.92 -9.54
CA SER A 138 12.80 2.31 -10.88
C SER A 138 12.01 3.18 -11.88
N ILE A 139 12.39 3.23 -13.15
CA ILE A 139 13.57 2.57 -13.70
C ILE A 139 14.73 3.57 -13.71
N THR A 140 15.94 3.13 -13.38
CA THR A 140 17.14 3.97 -13.39
C THR A 140 18.08 3.57 -14.53
N ARG A 141 19.03 4.42 -14.84
CA ARG A 141 20.06 4.13 -15.86
C ARG A 141 20.86 2.88 -15.53
N GLU A 142 21.26 2.74 -14.27
CA GLU A 142 22.06 1.61 -13.78
C GLU A 142 21.29 0.30 -13.95
N GLN A 143 19.99 0.28 -13.66
CA GLN A 143 19.12 -0.89 -13.83
C GLN A 143 18.96 -1.27 -15.31
N ILE A 144 18.89 -0.30 -16.22
CA ILE A 144 18.79 -0.54 -17.66
C ILE A 144 20.04 -1.28 -18.13
N ASP A 145 21.21 -0.83 -17.70
CA ASP A 145 22.50 -1.44 -18.05
C ASP A 145 22.66 -2.82 -17.38
N GLU A 146 22.31 -2.94 -16.08
CA GLU A 146 22.40 -4.19 -15.29
C GLU A 146 21.50 -5.30 -15.85
N TYR A 147 20.24 -4.97 -16.17
CA TYR A 147 19.27 -5.94 -16.67
C TYR A 147 19.33 -6.12 -18.20
N ASN A 148 20.26 -5.43 -18.88
CA ASN A 148 20.41 -5.45 -20.34
C ASN A 148 19.09 -5.15 -21.07
N ILE A 149 18.34 -4.15 -20.62
CA ILE A 149 17.05 -3.80 -21.21
C ILE A 149 17.28 -3.02 -22.51
N PRO A 150 16.73 -3.49 -23.66
CA PRO A 150 16.88 -2.80 -24.92
C PRO A 150 16.10 -1.47 -24.91
N PRO A 151 16.75 -0.32 -25.11
CA PRO A 151 16.06 0.96 -25.15
C PRO A 151 15.32 1.16 -26.48
N ALA A 152 14.26 1.98 -26.45
CA ALA A 152 13.57 2.49 -27.63
C ALA A 152 13.92 3.97 -27.86
N PRO A 153 13.87 4.49 -29.09
CA PRO A 153 14.08 5.92 -29.34
C PRO A 153 13.11 6.79 -28.53
N ALA A 154 13.61 7.85 -27.91
CA ALA A 154 12.77 8.84 -27.25
C ALA A 154 11.86 9.54 -28.28
N LYS A 155 10.65 9.92 -27.87
CA LYS A 155 9.68 10.61 -28.75
C LYS A 155 10.13 12.04 -29.02
N PRO A 156 10.48 12.42 -30.28
CA PRO A 156 10.96 13.76 -30.57
C PRO A 156 9.92 14.88 -30.35
N SER A 157 8.65 14.50 -30.27
CA SER A 157 7.53 15.43 -30.08
C SER A 157 7.33 15.89 -28.64
N ASP A 158 8.00 15.30 -27.67
CA ASP A 158 7.92 15.74 -26.27
C ASP A 158 8.86 16.94 -26.07
N SER A 159 8.28 18.07 -25.63
CA SER A 159 9.03 19.31 -25.38
C SER A 159 10.10 19.16 -24.27
N ARG A 160 10.01 18.13 -23.44
CA ARG A 160 10.96 17.81 -22.37
C ARG A 160 12.17 17.03 -22.86
N THR A 161 12.14 16.50 -24.09
CA THR A 161 13.21 15.65 -24.64
C THR A 161 14.55 16.38 -24.67
N VAL A 162 14.58 17.66 -24.97
CA VAL A 162 15.83 18.45 -25.01
C VAL A 162 16.49 18.45 -23.64
N LYS A 163 15.74 18.82 -22.62
CA LYS A 163 16.23 18.84 -21.23
C LYS A 163 16.65 17.46 -20.76
N PHE A 164 15.86 16.43 -21.06
CA PHE A 164 16.17 15.04 -20.73
C PHE A 164 17.51 14.58 -21.35
N VAL A 165 17.75 14.92 -22.64
CA VAL A 165 19.01 14.60 -23.30
C VAL A 165 20.19 15.37 -22.70
N GLU A 166 20.00 16.62 -22.31
CA GLU A 166 21.03 17.42 -21.64
C GLU A 166 21.40 16.84 -20.26
N GLU A 167 20.41 16.38 -19.48
CA GLU A 167 20.60 15.86 -18.13
C GLU A 167 21.12 14.41 -18.11
N HIS A 168 20.63 13.57 -19.02
CA HIS A 168 20.92 12.13 -19.01
C HIS A 168 21.89 11.66 -20.11
N GLY A 169 22.20 12.54 -21.08
CA GLY A 169 23.14 12.24 -22.18
C GLY A 169 22.62 11.22 -23.19
N VAL A 170 21.33 10.91 -23.20
CA VAL A 170 20.72 9.88 -24.05
C VAL A 170 19.43 10.35 -24.71
N ALA A 171 19.22 9.92 -25.96
CA ALA A 171 18.01 10.21 -26.75
C ALA A 171 17.13 8.96 -26.91
N TRP A 172 17.06 8.13 -25.89
CA TRP A 172 16.26 6.91 -25.88
C TRP A 172 15.51 6.76 -24.53
N GLN A 173 14.54 5.90 -24.49
CA GLN A 173 13.65 5.66 -23.35
C GLN A 173 13.51 4.18 -23.04
N VAL A 174 13.10 3.86 -21.82
CA VAL A 174 12.76 2.52 -21.40
C VAL A 174 11.51 2.57 -20.51
N GLU A 175 10.56 1.69 -20.79
CA GLU A 175 9.34 1.57 -20.01
C GLU A 175 9.55 0.68 -18.78
N LEU A 176 8.89 0.99 -17.67
CA LEU A 176 8.99 0.26 -16.40
C LEU A 176 8.61 -1.23 -16.52
N ASP A 177 7.67 -1.57 -17.39
CA ASP A 177 7.22 -2.94 -17.63
C ASP A 177 8.22 -3.79 -18.45
N ALA A 178 9.33 -3.21 -18.89
CA ALA A 178 10.44 -3.97 -19.46
C ALA A 178 11.24 -4.75 -18.38
N ILE A 179 11.06 -4.41 -17.10
CA ILE A 179 11.65 -5.16 -15.99
C ILE A 179 10.83 -6.43 -15.74
N GLU A 180 11.53 -7.55 -15.53
CA GLU A 180 10.89 -8.83 -15.20
C GLU A 180 10.02 -8.68 -13.93
N PRO A 181 8.77 -9.20 -13.90
CA PRO A 181 7.83 -8.98 -12.81
C PRO A 181 8.35 -9.36 -11.42
N ARG A 182 9.10 -10.45 -11.29
CA ARG A 182 9.67 -10.87 -9.99
C ARG A 182 10.76 -9.94 -9.51
N THR A 183 11.59 -9.45 -10.42
CA THR A 183 12.61 -8.44 -10.13
C THR A 183 11.94 -7.15 -9.65
N LEU A 184 10.90 -6.71 -10.34
CA LEU A 184 10.14 -5.52 -9.96
C LEU A 184 9.48 -5.68 -8.57
N GLN A 185 8.89 -6.83 -8.27
CA GLN A 185 8.35 -7.13 -6.93
C GLN A 185 9.44 -7.12 -5.84
N GLY A 186 10.65 -7.56 -6.16
CA GLY A 186 11.81 -7.44 -5.28
C GLY A 186 12.15 -5.99 -4.98
N LEU A 187 12.30 -5.17 -6.02
CA LEU A 187 12.59 -3.74 -5.90
C LEU A 187 11.55 -2.99 -5.06
N ILE A 188 10.25 -3.29 -5.26
CA ILE A 188 9.17 -2.70 -4.46
C ILE A 188 9.34 -3.08 -2.99
N ARG A 189 9.53 -4.36 -2.70
CA ARG A 189 9.67 -4.85 -1.32
C ARG A 189 10.89 -4.25 -0.63
N ASP A 190 12.01 -4.23 -1.28
CA ASP A 190 13.28 -3.76 -0.71
C ASP A 190 13.24 -2.25 -0.48
N SER A 191 12.64 -1.47 -1.40
CA SER A 191 12.45 -0.03 -1.24
C SER A 191 11.53 0.35 -0.08
N ILE A 192 10.59 -0.52 0.28
CA ILE A 192 9.73 -0.34 1.45
C ILE A 192 10.50 -0.71 2.73
N ARG A 193 11.17 -1.86 2.74
CA ARG A 193 11.77 -2.45 3.94
C ARG A 193 12.99 -1.70 4.44
N VAL A 194 13.69 -0.97 3.59
CA VAL A 194 14.82 -0.13 4.01
C VAL A 194 14.40 0.95 5.02
N HIS A 195 13.13 1.32 5.07
CA HIS A 195 12.57 2.31 6.00
C HIS A 195 11.96 1.70 7.27
N TRP A 196 12.03 0.37 7.41
CA TRP A 196 11.50 -0.33 8.58
C TRP A 196 12.41 -0.16 9.79
N ASP A 197 11.85 0.29 10.91
CA ASP A 197 12.52 0.35 12.21
C ASP A 197 12.12 -0.89 13.04
N GLU A 198 13.10 -1.75 13.33
CA GLU A 198 12.88 -3.01 14.04
C GLU A 198 12.41 -2.79 15.48
N GLU A 199 12.96 -1.77 16.18
CA GLU A 199 12.55 -1.48 17.56
C GLU A 199 11.09 -0.99 17.60
N ALA A 200 10.66 -0.20 16.63
CA ALA A 200 9.26 0.21 16.51
C ALA A 200 8.36 -1.00 16.19
N GLY A 201 8.84 -1.92 15.37
CA GLY A 201 8.17 -3.19 15.10
C GLY A 201 7.96 -4.02 16.35
N GLU A 202 9.00 -4.20 17.16
CA GLU A 202 8.92 -4.90 18.45
C GLU A 202 7.97 -4.22 19.43
N ARG A 203 8.03 -2.88 19.56
CA ARG A 203 7.09 -2.11 20.39
C ARG A 203 5.63 -2.31 19.95
N ARG A 204 5.38 -2.34 18.63
CA ARG A 204 4.06 -2.64 18.08
C ARG A 204 3.57 -4.03 18.50
N ASP A 205 4.42 -5.04 18.44
CA ASP A 205 4.04 -6.43 18.75
C ASP A 205 3.75 -6.61 20.25
N VAL A 206 4.51 -5.96 21.10
CA VAL A 206 4.23 -5.88 22.55
C VAL A 206 2.88 -5.22 22.81
N GLU A 207 2.61 -4.08 22.16
CA GLU A 207 1.33 -3.38 22.31
C GLU A 207 0.16 -4.19 21.76
N LEU A 208 0.32 -4.88 20.65
CA LEU A 208 -0.68 -5.79 20.09
C LEU A 208 -1.00 -6.92 21.07
N ALA A 209 0.02 -7.56 21.65
CA ALA A 209 -0.16 -8.60 22.65
C ALA A 209 -0.88 -8.08 23.89
N ARG A 210 -0.50 -6.89 24.39
CA ARG A 210 -1.16 -6.23 25.52
C ARG A 210 -2.65 -5.99 25.25
N ARG A 211 -3.00 -5.44 24.08
CA ARG A 211 -4.40 -5.18 23.70
C ARG A 211 -5.21 -6.46 23.56
N ARG A 212 -4.62 -7.50 22.98
CA ARG A 212 -5.26 -8.82 22.89
C ARG A 212 -5.58 -9.40 24.27
N THR A 213 -4.65 -9.28 25.22
CA THR A 213 -4.87 -9.69 26.62
C THR A 213 -6.00 -8.89 27.28
N GLN A 214 -6.07 -7.58 27.05
CA GLN A 214 -7.17 -6.76 27.55
C GLN A 214 -8.53 -7.18 26.97
N ILE A 215 -8.59 -7.41 25.66
CA ILE A 215 -9.81 -7.89 25.00
C ILE A 215 -10.23 -9.25 25.57
N ARG A 216 -9.26 -10.16 25.78
CA ARG A 216 -9.53 -11.46 26.39
C ARG A 216 -10.12 -11.30 27.80
N GLY A 217 -9.55 -10.44 28.66
CA GLY A 217 -10.09 -10.16 29.98
C GLY A 217 -11.52 -9.66 29.94
N TRP A 218 -11.86 -8.75 29.04
CA TRP A 218 -13.25 -8.28 28.86
C TRP A 218 -14.18 -9.39 28.38
N LEU A 219 -13.72 -10.27 27.49
CA LEU A 219 -14.52 -11.39 27.03
C LEU A 219 -14.79 -12.39 28.15
N ASP A 220 -13.79 -12.68 28.97
CA ASP A 220 -13.92 -13.59 30.10
C ASP A 220 -14.89 -13.07 31.17
N GLU A 221 -14.96 -11.74 31.35
CA GLU A 221 -15.92 -11.08 32.25
C GLU A 221 -17.33 -10.97 31.65
N ALA A 222 -17.44 -10.69 30.34
CA ALA A 222 -18.69 -10.42 29.66
C ALA A 222 -19.42 -11.67 29.19
N VAL A 223 -18.69 -12.74 28.87
CA VAL A 223 -19.26 -14.00 28.41
C VAL A 223 -19.70 -14.78 29.63
N ASN A 224 -21.05 -14.96 29.79
CA ASN A 224 -21.61 -15.75 30.85
C ASN A 224 -21.10 -17.23 30.72
N PRO A 225 -20.36 -17.76 31.71
CA PRO A 225 -19.89 -19.14 31.65
C PRO A 225 -21.02 -20.16 31.65
N ASP A 226 -22.22 -19.77 32.10
CA ASP A 226 -23.42 -20.62 32.12
C ASP A 226 -24.29 -20.47 30.88
N PHE A 227 -23.77 -19.74 29.81
CA PHE A 227 -24.50 -19.62 28.56
C PHE A 227 -24.47 -20.94 27.78
N GLU A 228 -25.60 -21.62 27.74
CA GLU A 228 -25.79 -22.78 26.87
C GLU A 228 -26.18 -22.35 25.45
N MET A 229 -25.48 -22.90 24.46
CA MET A 229 -25.82 -22.68 23.06
C MET A 229 -27.23 -23.23 22.79
N PRO A 230 -28.06 -22.48 22.04
CA PRO A 230 -29.34 -23.01 21.58
C PRO A 230 -29.13 -24.34 20.83
N GLU A 231 -29.89 -25.36 21.21
CA GLU A 231 -29.86 -26.63 20.47
C GLU A 231 -30.26 -26.37 19.00
N SER A 232 -29.56 -27.02 18.08
CA SER A 232 -29.95 -26.99 16.67
C SER A 232 -31.31 -27.68 16.56
N ASP A 233 -32.34 -26.97 16.15
CA ASP A 233 -33.60 -27.56 15.73
C ASP A 233 -33.28 -28.57 14.60
N GLU A 234 -33.48 -29.87 14.86
CA GLU A 234 -33.37 -30.95 13.87
C GLU A 234 -34.40 -30.82 12.75
#